data_51933a5cb539cf68fdb4dbe0f296ab8a
#
_entry.id   51933a5cb539cf68fdb4dbe0f296ab8a
#
_cell.length_a   1.000
_cell.length_b   1.000
_cell.length_c   1.000
_cell.angle_alpha   90.00
_cell.angle_beta   90.00
_cell.angle_gamma   90.00
#
_symmetry.space_group_name_H-M   'P 1'
#
loop_
_entity.id
_entity.type
_entity.pdbx_description
1 polymer ?
#
loop_
_entity_poly.entity_id
_entity_poly.type
_entity_poly.pdbx_seq_one_letter_code
_entity_poly.pdbx_strand_id
1 'polypeptide(L)'
;MELLKCRLKEKKGDYPLAKNKILYLWFIPHLQREIIMEYLDFELPIKELQEQFNKACQIGEDSDVDVSNTCKQIEKKLNETKKEIYKNLTPWQRVQLSRHPNRPYTMDYITAICGDSFLELHGDRTFKDDKAMIGGLGKIGDQSYMFIGQQKGYNTKTRQYRNFGMANPEGYRKALRLMKSAEKFNLPVVCFIDTPGAYPGLEAEERGQGEAIARNILEMTRLKVPIIVVIIGEGASGGALGIGVGDSILMLENTWYSVISPESCSSILWRSWEYKEQAAASLKLTPMDMKKQKLIDLIVKEPLGGAHTDRIKTFHSVSNSIQKAYKELNDLSPKDLVAKRMKKYDDMGVFNS
;
A
#
# COMPACT_ATOMS: atom_id res chain seq x y z
N MET A 1 20.09 21.00 -0.64
CA MET A 1 19.20 21.63 -1.68
C MET A 1 19.85 21.69 -3.05
N GLU A 2 21.17 21.88 -3.17
CA GLU A 2 21.87 21.91 -4.47
C GLU A 2 22.19 20.54 -5.08
N LEU A 3 22.44 19.52 -4.29
CA LEU A 3 22.69 18.14 -4.75
C LEU A 3 21.52 17.51 -5.52
N LEU A 4 20.28 17.91 -5.21
CA LEU A 4 19.10 17.52 -6.01
C LEU A 4 19.05 18.26 -7.36
N LYS A 5 19.58 19.45 -7.45
CA LYS A 5 19.64 20.22 -8.72
C LYS A 5 20.64 19.63 -9.73
N CYS A 6 21.72 19.01 -9.27
CA CYS A 6 22.70 18.38 -10.15
C CYS A 6 22.17 17.09 -10.79
N ARG A 7 21.44 16.23 -10.03
CA ARG A 7 20.80 15.01 -10.57
C ARG A 7 19.66 15.26 -11.56
N LEU A 8 19.01 16.43 -11.48
CA LEU A 8 17.92 16.80 -12.41
C LEU A 8 18.40 17.31 -13.77
N LYS A 9 19.69 17.69 -13.91
CA LYS A 9 20.24 18.15 -15.20
C LYS A 9 20.60 17.02 -16.17
N GLU A 10 20.83 15.79 -15.69
CA GLU A 10 21.32 14.69 -16.55
C GLU A 10 20.23 13.74 -17.08
N LYS A 11 18.98 13.86 -16.63
CA LYS A 11 17.86 13.04 -17.16
C LYS A 11 16.82 13.87 -17.92
N LYS A 12 17.25 14.54 -18.99
CA LYS A 12 16.33 15.00 -20.05
C LYS A 12 16.02 13.86 -21.00
N GLY A 13 15.15 12.95 -20.56
CA GLY A 13 14.46 12.01 -21.43
C GLY A 13 13.06 12.52 -21.69
N ASP A 14 12.64 12.57 -22.94
CA ASP A 14 11.36 13.07 -23.40
C ASP A 14 10.16 12.31 -22.83
N TYR A 15 9.47 12.94 -21.86
CA TYR A 15 8.14 12.55 -21.41
C TYR A 15 7.20 13.76 -21.58
N PRO A 16 6.36 13.82 -22.62
CA PRO A 16 5.56 15.02 -22.95
C PRO A 16 4.46 15.40 -21.94
N LEU A 17 4.10 14.54 -21.02
CA LEU A 17 3.01 14.77 -20.03
C LEU A 17 3.49 15.10 -18.61
N ALA A 18 4.80 15.10 -18.35
CA ALA A 18 5.34 15.18 -16.99
C ALA A 18 5.57 16.62 -16.47
N LYS A 19 5.71 17.62 -17.35
CA LYS A 19 6.18 18.95 -16.93
C LYS A 19 5.24 19.71 -16.00
N ASN A 20 3.92 19.55 -16.13
CA ASN A 20 2.97 20.28 -15.31
C ASN A 20 2.60 19.52 -14.01
N LYS A 21 2.67 18.17 -13.99
CA LYS A 21 2.35 17.38 -12.79
C LYS A 21 3.50 17.32 -11.78
N ILE A 22 4.75 17.37 -12.20
CA ILE A 22 5.92 17.40 -11.30
C ILE A 22 5.94 18.65 -10.44
N LEU A 23 5.55 19.80 -11.00
CA LEU A 23 5.44 21.05 -10.22
C LEU A 23 4.33 20.99 -9.16
N TYR A 24 3.22 20.32 -9.43
CA TYR A 24 2.13 20.16 -8.46
C TYR A 24 2.51 19.30 -7.24
N LEU A 25 3.30 18.25 -7.43
CA LEU A 25 3.78 17.40 -6.33
C LEU A 25 4.68 18.16 -5.34
N TRP A 26 5.35 19.24 -5.79
CA TRP A 26 6.16 20.11 -4.93
C TRP A 26 5.34 21.01 -4.00
N PHE A 27 4.06 21.27 -4.31
CA PHE A 27 3.19 22.13 -3.52
C PHE A 27 2.35 21.40 -2.47
N ILE A 28 2.46 20.08 -2.37
CA ILE A 28 1.70 19.32 -1.37
C ILE A 28 2.55 19.17 -0.10
N PRO A 29 2.18 19.80 1.03
CA PRO A 29 2.98 19.84 2.26
C PRO A 29 3.34 18.45 2.82
N HIS A 30 2.51 17.43 2.54
CA HIS A 30 2.73 16.06 2.99
C HIS A 30 3.80 15.29 2.19
N LEU A 31 4.13 15.73 0.97
CA LEU A 31 5.19 15.14 0.13
C LEU A 31 6.54 15.83 0.29
N GLN A 32 6.58 17.01 0.94
CA GLN A 32 7.81 17.79 1.20
C GLN A 32 8.53 17.40 2.49
N ARG A 33 8.15 16.33 3.17
CA ARG A 33 8.91 15.89 4.34
C ARG A 33 10.36 15.62 3.94
N GLU A 34 11.28 16.21 4.67
CA GLU A 34 12.65 15.67 4.74
C GLU A 34 12.52 14.24 5.26
N ILE A 35 12.65 13.29 4.35
CA ILE A 35 12.60 11.87 4.68
C ILE A 35 13.97 11.57 5.28
N ILE A 36 14.07 11.58 6.62
CA ILE A 36 15.19 10.95 7.27
C ILE A 36 15.16 9.49 6.83
N MET A 37 16.19 9.06 6.11
CA MET A 37 16.29 7.70 5.61
C MET A 37 16.48 6.79 6.82
N GLU A 38 15.41 6.10 7.21
CA GLU A 38 15.50 5.04 8.21
C GLU A 38 15.90 3.74 7.50
N TYR A 39 16.76 2.95 8.13
CA TYR A 39 17.20 1.65 7.62
C TYR A 39 16.78 0.55 8.58
N LEU A 40 16.27 -0.54 8.02
CA LEU A 40 15.98 -1.75 8.78
C LEU A 40 17.28 -2.53 9.05
N ASP A 41 17.27 -3.43 10.03
CA ASP A 41 18.47 -4.16 10.46
C ASP A 41 19.19 -4.88 9.30
N PHE A 42 18.42 -5.49 8.39
CA PHE A 42 18.99 -6.16 7.21
C PHE A 42 19.51 -5.20 6.14
N GLU A 43 19.23 -3.91 6.25
CA GLU A 43 19.70 -2.85 5.34
C GLU A 43 20.98 -2.16 5.86
N LEU A 44 21.52 -2.53 7.02
CA LEU A 44 22.73 -1.94 7.57
C LEU A 44 23.92 -1.91 6.59
N PRO A 45 24.19 -2.97 5.79
CA PRO A 45 25.24 -2.91 4.78
C PRO A 45 25.00 -1.84 3.69
N ILE A 46 23.73 -1.55 3.38
CA ILE A 46 23.34 -0.48 2.45
C ILE A 46 23.61 0.88 3.09
N LYS A 47 23.26 1.04 4.37
CA LYS A 47 23.50 2.25 5.14
C LYS A 47 24.98 2.61 5.18
N GLU A 48 25.84 1.65 5.53
CA GLU A 48 27.28 1.84 5.59
C GLU A 48 27.87 2.31 4.26
N LEU A 49 27.46 1.66 3.16
CA LEU A 49 27.91 2.07 1.82
C LEU A 49 27.37 3.45 1.40
N GLN A 50 26.14 3.79 1.81
CA GLN A 50 25.57 5.11 1.54
C GLN A 50 26.31 6.21 2.33
N GLU A 51 26.68 5.94 3.58
CA GLU A 51 27.50 6.86 4.39
C GLU A 51 28.90 7.05 3.80
N GLN A 52 29.54 5.97 3.33
CA GLN A 52 30.83 6.03 2.65
C GLN A 52 30.73 6.86 1.36
N PHE A 53 29.65 6.66 0.56
CA PHE A 53 29.39 7.43 -0.65
C PHE A 53 29.25 8.92 -0.34
N ASN A 54 28.43 9.26 0.66
CA ASN A 54 28.19 10.66 1.05
C ASN A 54 29.48 11.33 1.56
N LYS A 55 30.30 10.64 2.34
CA LYS A 55 31.61 11.14 2.80
C LYS A 55 32.57 11.38 1.63
N ALA A 56 32.64 10.44 0.67
CA ALA A 56 33.48 10.59 -0.50
C ALA A 56 33.06 11.80 -1.34
N CYS A 57 31.76 11.99 -1.56
CA CYS A 57 31.24 13.16 -2.29
C CYS A 57 31.57 14.47 -1.55
N GLN A 58 31.41 14.50 -0.21
CA GLN A 58 31.72 15.68 0.59
C GLN A 58 33.21 16.04 0.53
N ILE A 59 34.11 15.07 0.59
CA ILE A 59 35.56 15.30 0.42
C ILE A 59 35.87 15.93 -0.94
N GLY A 60 35.20 15.48 -2.03
CA GLY A 60 35.36 16.06 -3.36
C GLY A 60 34.81 17.49 -3.48
N GLU A 61 33.80 17.84 -2.67
CA GLU A 61 33.26 19.22 -2.64
C GLU A 61 34.13 20.16 -1.79
N ASP A 62 34.68 19.65 -0.67
CA ASP A 62 35.45 20.45 0.29
C ASP A 62 36.95 20.60 -0.10
N SER A 63 37.45 19.73 -0.96
CA SER A 63 38.82 19.72 -1.46
C SER A 63 38.85 19.49 -2.95
N ASP A 64 39.66 20.22 -3.71
CA ASP A 64 39.80 20.07 -5.18
C ASP A 64 40.36 18.69 -5.63
N VAL A 65 40.04 17.62 -4.89
CA VAL A 65 40.45 16.25 -5.18
C VAL A 65 39.40 15.57 -6.06
N ASP A 66 39.81 15.02 -7.20
CA ASP A 66 38.92 14.21 -8.05
C ASP A 66 38.60 12.85 -7.40
N VAL A 67 37.44 12.76 -6.80
CA VAL A 67 36.90 11.53 -6.18
C VAL A 67 35.94 10.77 -7.12
N SER A 68 35.79 11.18 -8.37
CA SER A 68 34.78 10.65 -9.31
C SER A 68 34.86 9.14 -9.48
N ASN A 69 36.06 8.57 -9.57
CA ASN A 69 36.25 7.12 -9.69
C ASN A 69 35.85 6.38 -8.42
N THR A 70 36.20 6.92 -7.25
CA THR A 70 35.85 6.34 -5.96
C THR A 70 34.34 6.36 -5.76
N CYS A 71 33.67 7.49 -6.04
CA CYS A 71 32.21 7.60 -5.97
C CYS A 71 31.52 6.60 -6.91
N LYS A 72 31.97 6.43 -8.15
CA LYS A 72 31.44 5.44 -9.10
C LYS A 72 31.58 4.00 -8.61
N GLN A 73 32.72 3.66 -8.01
CA GLN A 73 32.97 2.31 -7.45
C GLN A 73 32.04 2.02 -6.26
N ILE A 74 31.89 2.99 -5.35
CA ILE A 74 31.01 2.86 -4.18
C ILE A 74 29.55 2.77 -4.65
N GLU A 75 29.12 3.60 -5.60
CA GLU A 75 27.75 3.57 -6.15
C GLU A 75 27.45 2.23 -6.83
N LYS A 76 28.41 1.68 -7.59
CA LYS A 76 28.28 0.35 -8.19
C LYS A 76 28.07 -0.72 -7.12
N LYS A 77 28.94 -0.76 -6.10
CA LYS A 77 28.86 -1.70 -4.99
C LYS A 77 27.56 -1.55 -4.20
N LEU A 78 27.12 -0.31 -3.94
CA LEU A 78 25.84 -0.01 -3.30
C LEU A 78 24.66 -0.60 -4.08
N ASN A 79 24.64 -0.42 -5.40
CA ASN A 79 23.58 -0.96 -6.25
C ASN A 79 23.59 -2.48 -6.32
N GLU A 80 24.76 -3.11 -6.33
CA GLU A 80 24.92 -4.58 -6.29
C GLU A 80 24.44 -5.13 -4.95
N THR A 81 24.87 -4.55 -3.83
CA THR A 81 24.44 -4.95 -2.48
C THR A 81 22.94 -4.79 -2.29
N LYS A 82 22.34 -3.67 -2.76
CA LYS A 82 20.89 -3.51 -2.78
C LYS A 82 20.20 -4.62 -3.56
N LYS A 83 20.66 -4.92 -4.76
CA LYS A 83 20.06 -5.98 -5.60
C LYS A 83 20.13 -7.35 -4.92
N GLU A 84 21.25 -7.68 -4.29
CA GLU A 84 21.46 -8.94 -3.60
C GLU A 84 20.51 -9.09 -2.40
N ILE A 85 20.48 -8.09 -1.51
CA ILE A 85 19.61 -8.09 -0.33
C ILE A 85 18.13 -8.20 -0.73
N TYR A 86 17.66 -7.35 -1.66
CA TYR A 86 16.25 -7.30 -2.03
C TYR A 86 15.79 -8.49 -2.89
N LYS A 87 16.70 -9.18 -3.56
CA LYS A 87 16.41 -10.44 -4.26
C LYS A 87 16.08 -11.56 -3.28
N ASN A 88 16.71 -11.58 -2.12
CA ASN A 88 16.70 -12.70 -1.16
C ASN A 88 15.93 -12.40 0.13
N LEU A 89 15.01 -11.42 0.12
CA LEU A 89 14.23 -11.06 1.30
C LEU A 89 13.43 -12.24 1.84
N THR A 90 13.57 -12.49 3.15
CA THR A 90 12.74 -13.45 3.87
C THR A 90 11.30 -12.94 4.00
N PRO A 91 10.31 -13.82 4.29
CA PRO A 91 8.94 -13.39 4.59
C PRO A 91 8.87 -12.36 5.71
N TRP A 92 9.66 -12.52 6.77
CA TRP A 92 9.71 -11.56 7.87
C TRP A 92 10.27 -10.19 7.44
N GLN A 93 11.35 -10.16 6.67
CA GLN A 93 11.89 -8.91 6.13
C GLN A 93 10.88 -8.16 5.25
N ARG A 94 10.04 -8.89 4.48
CA ARG A 94 8.92 -8.25 3.74
C ARG A 94 7.85 -7.68 4.67
N VAL A 95 7.56 -8.35 5.79
CA VAL A 95 6.68 -7.79 6.84
C VAL A 95 7.28 -6.50 7.40
N GLN A 96 8.57 -6.48 7.71
CA GLN A 96 9.26 -5.28 8.19
C GLN A 96 9.19 -4.14 7.16
N LEU A 97 9.45 -4.41 5.87
CA LEU A 97 9.34 -3.42 4.79
C LEU A 97 7.93 -2.89 4.61
N SER A 98 6.90 -3.73 4.77
CA SER A 98 5.49 -3.28 4.70
C SER A 98 5.15 -2.25 5.78
N ARG A 99 5.87 -2.27 6.88
CA ARG A 99 5.73 -1.38 8.05
C ARG A 99 6.73 -0.24 8.07
N HIS A 100 7.58 -0.13 7.05
CA HIS A 100 8.65 0.87 7.01
C HIS A 100 8.07 2.28 7.25
N PRO A 101 8.63 3.10 8.18
CA PRO A 101 8.06 4.39 8.58
C PRO A 101 7.87 5.38 7.43
N ASN A 102 8.74 5.29 6.42
CA ASN A 102 8.70 6.14 5.24
C ASN A 102 7.82 5.59 4.10
N ARG A 103 7.20 4.41 4.29
CA ARG A 103 6.31 3.84 3.28
C ARG A 103 5.08 4.73 3.06
N PRO A 104 4.67 4.96 1.80
CA PRO A 104 3.47 5.75 1.52
C PRO A 104 2.21 5.08 2.08
N TYR A 105 1.31 5.87 2.63
CA TYR A 105 -0.01 5.45 3.12
C TYR A 105 -1.11 5.80 2.12
N THR A 106 -2.33 5.34 2.37
CA THR A 106 -3.49 5.49 1.49
C THR A 106 -3.67 6.91 0.95
N MET A 107 -3.61 7.93 1.81
CA MET A 107 -3.79 9.32 1.39
C MET A 107 -2.68 9.79 0.44
N ASP A 108 -1.45 9.30 0.60
CA ASP A 108 -0.37 9.64 -0.33
C ASP A 108 -0.65 9.12 -1.73
N TYR A 109 -1.15 7.87 -1.84
CA TYR A 109 -1.55 7.29 -3.14
C TYR A 109 -2.71 8.07 -3.75
N ILE A 110 -3.76 8.32 -2.98
CA ILE A 110 -4.94 9.05 -3.48
C ILE A 110 -4.55 10.45 -3.95
N THR A 111 -3.79 11.20 -3.13
CA THR A 111 -3.36 12.56 -3.48
C THR A 111 -2.45 12.57 -4.69
N ALA A 112 -1.50 11.64 -4.80
CA ALA A 112 -0.59 11.57 -5.94
C ALA A 112 -1.29 11.15 -7.23
N ILE A 113 -2.30 10.28 -7.15
CA ILE A 113 -3.03 9.74 -8.31
C ILE A 113 -4.11 10.71 -8.78
N CYS A 114 -4.88 11.28 -7.84
CA CYS A 114 -6.07 12.09 -8.14
C CYS A 114 -5.77 13.60 -8.18
N GLY A 115 -4.70 14.06 -7.51
CA GLY A 115 -4.43 15.50 -7.34
C GLY A 115 -5.62 16.22 -6.71
N ASP A 116 -5.93 17.41 -7.25
CA ASP A 116 -7.01 18.27 -6.76
C ASP A 116 -8.43 17.73 -7.05
N SER A 117 -8.56 16.64 -7.79
CA SER A 117 -9.86 16.03 -8.09
C SER A 117 -10.42 15.22 -6.93
N PHE A 118 -9.64 14.96 -5.87
CA PHE A 118 -10.10 14.16 -4.76
C PHE A 118 -11.02 14.96 -3.82
N LEU A 119 -12.24 14.48 -3.64
CA LEU A 119 -13.23 14.99 -2.69
C LEU A 119 -13.46 13.96 -1.60
N GLU A 120 -12.93 14.18 -0.39
CA GLU A 120 -13.12 13.27 0.74
C GLU A 120 -14.56 13.32 1.26
N LEU A 121 -15.15 12.16 1.53
CA LEU A 121 -16.50 11.99 2.05
C LEU A 121 -16.45 11.36 3.44
N HIS A 122 -17.15 11.96 4.40
CA HIS A 122 -17.07 11.65 5.81
C HIS A 122 -18.34 11.00 6.38
N GLY A 123 -18.16 10.23 7.47
CA GLY A 123 -19.22 9.71 8.32
C GLY A 123 -19.95 8.49 7.79
N ASP A 124 -20.45 7.67 8.73
CA ASP A 124 -21.22 6.45 8.43
C ASP A 124 -22.75 6.68 8.35
N ARG A 125 -23.22 7.88 8.71
CA ARG A 125 -24.64 8.28 8.81
C ARG A 125 -25.39 7.66 9.98
N THR A 126 -24.70 6.96 10.89
CA THR A 126 -25.32 6.35 12.08
C THR A 126 -24.70 6.82 13.39
N PHE A 127 -23.36 6.84 13.50
CA PHE A 127 -22.67 7.16 14.74
C PHE A 127 -21.66 8.29 14.59
N LYS A 128 -20.57 8.10 13.83
CA LYS A 128 -19.55 9.14 13.64
C LYS A 128 -18.69 8.89 12.39
N ASP A 129 -17.70 9.76 12.17
CA ASP A 129 -16.67 9.55 11.15
C ASP A 129 -15.47 8.82 11.73
N ASP A 130 -15.16 7.64 11.21
CA ASP A 130 -13.94 6.90 11.54
C ASP A 130 -12.73 7.52 10.82
N LYS A 131 -11.69 7.83 11.58
CA LYS A 131 -10.48 8.48 11.07
C LYS A 131 -9.46 7.48 10.50
N ALA A 132 -9.58 6.19 10.82
CA ALA A 132 -8.77 5.13 10.25
C ALA A 132 -9.26 4.71 8.86
N MET A 133 -10.55 4.91 8.54
CA MET A 133 -11.11 4.65 7.22
C MET A 133 -11.34 5.98 6.50
N ILE A 134 -10.67 6.17 5.38
CA ILE A 134 -10.88 7.32 4.50
C ILE A 134 -11.55 6.88 3.22
N GLY A 135 -12.20 7.81 2.54
CA GLY A 135 -12.74 7.55 1.22
C GLY A 135 -13.40 8.78 0.61
N GLY A 136 -13.59 8.74 -0.70
CA GLY A 136 -14.11 9.85 -1.47
C GLY A 136 -14.05 9.63 -2.96
N LEU A 137 -14.48 10.63 -3.71
CA LEU A 137 -14.45 10.67 -5.16
C LEU A 137 -13.13 11.25 -5.66
N GLY A 138 -12.57 10.66 -6.71
CA GLY A 138 -11.39 11.18 -7.37
C GLY A 138 -11.29 10.70 -8.81
N LYS A 139 -10.39 11.27 -9.59
CA LYS A 139 -10.20 10.92 -11.00
C LYS A 139 -8.81 10.32 -11.25
N ILE A 140 -8.76 9.34 -12.15
CA ILE A 140 -7.54 8.91 -12.82
C ILE A 140 -7.71 9.20 -14.31
N GLY A 141 -7.02 10.23 -14.81
CA GLY A 141 -7.34 10.78 -16.13
C GLY A 141 -8.76 11.36 -16.15
N ASP A 142 -9.57 10.93 -17.10
CA ASP A 142 -10.97 11.38 -17.23
C ASP A 142 -11.96 10.48 -16.49
N GLN A 143 -11.53 9.30 -16.02
CA GLN A 143 -12.39 8.35 -15.32
C GLN A 143 -12.48 8.70 -13.83
N SER A 144 -13.73 8.79 -13.33
CA SER A 144 -14.02 8.96 -11.91
C SER A 144 -14.08 7.61 -11.20
N TYR A 145 -13.58 7.56 -9.96
CA TYR A 145 -13.56 6.40 -9.09
C TYR A 145 -14.05 6.77 -7.70
N MET A 146 -14.56 5.79 -6.97
CA MET A 146 -14.72 5.86 -5.53
C MET A 146 -13.50 5.23 -4.88
N PHE A 147 -12.70 6.00 -4.16
CA PHE A 147 -11.56 5.53 -3.38
C PHE A 147 -11.95 5.30 -1.94
N ILE A 148 -11.47 4.21 -1.36
CA ILE A 148 -11.68 3.83 0.05
C ILE A 148 -10.37 3.22 0.54
N GLY A 149 -10.00 3.42 1.80
CA GLY A 149 -8.82 2.72 2.33
C GLY A 149 -8.52 3.02 3.79
N GLN A 150 -7.72 2.14 4.39
CA GLN A 150 -7.22 2.36 5.74
C GLN A 150 -6.05 3.32 5.72
N GLN A 151 -6.06 4.26 6.65
CA GLN A 151 -5.05 5.30 6.80
C GLN A 151 -4.33 5.16 8.13
N LYS A 152 -3.03 4.97 8.07
CA LYS A 152 -2.12 5.07 9.21
C LYS A 152 -1.59 6.50 9.36
N GLY A 153 -0.98 6.78 10.49
CA GLY A 153 -0.31 8.07 10.75
C GLY A 153 1.21 7.95 10.70
N TYR A 154 1.89 9.06 10.44
CA TYR A 154 3.34 9.12 10.32
C TYR A 154 4.08 9.31 11.65
N ASN A 155 3.45 9.94 12.63
CA ASN A 155 3.99 10.19 13.95
C ASN A 155 3.00 9.77 15.03
N THR A 156 3.42 9.77 16.29
CA THR A 156 2.59 9.31 17.42
C THR A 156 1.21 9.98 17.44
N LYS A 157 1.15 11.30 17.29
CA LYS A 157 -0.10 12.07 17.30
C LYS A 157 -1.05 11.64 16.18
N THR A 158 -0.52 11.55 14.95
CA THR A 158 -1.34 11.16 13.78
C THR A 158 -1.67 9.67 13.78
N ARG A 159 -0.81 8.82 14.32
CA ARG A 159 -1.10 7.38 14.52
C ARG A 159 -2.27 7.19 15.49
N GLN A 160 -2.25 7.88 16.63
CA GLN A 160 -3.37 7.87 17.58
C GLN A 160 -4.66 8.40 16.94
N TYR A 161 -4.58 9.54 16.24
CA TYR A 161 -5.73 10.12 15.54
C TYR A 161 -6.35 9.18 14.50
N ARG A 162 -5.51 8.41 13.79
CA ARG A 162 -5.91 7.42 12.79
C ARG A 162 -6.11 6.00 13.38
N ASN A 163 -6.15 5.89 14.70
CA ASN A 163 -6.27 4.62 15.41
C ASN A 163 -5.35 3.53 14.83
N PHE A 164 -4.10 3.90 14.48
CA PHE A 164 -3.07 3.03 13.88
C PHE A 164 -3.52 2.31 12.59
N GLY A 165 -4.52 2.81 11.90
CA GLY A 165 -5.12 2.17 10.73
C GLY A 165 -6.13 1.07 11.05
N MET A 166 -6.49 0.91 12.33
CA MET A 166 -7.50 -0.04 12.79
C MET A 166 -8.88 0.61 12.79
N ALA A 167 -9.71 0.29 11.81
CA ALA A 167 -11.04 0.87 11.69
C ALA A 167 -12.01 0.31 12.74
N ASN A 168 -12.85 1.18 13.26
CA ASN A 168 -14.02 0.86 14.07
C ASN A 168 -15.22 0.45 13.17
N PRO A 169 -16.35 -0.04 13.73
CA PRO A 169 -17.54 -0.42 12.96
C PRO A 169 -18.03 0.68 12.01
N GLU A 170 -18.02 1.93 12.48
CA GLU A 170 -18.40 3.09 11.67
C GLU A 170 -17.50 3.32 10.47
N GLY A 171 -16.23 2.89 10.50
CA GLY A 171 -15.34 2.90 9.35
C GLY A 171 -15.79 1.94 8.26
N TYR A 172 -16.16 0.70 8.62
CA TYR A 172 -16.69 -0.29 7.68
C TYR A 172 -18.05 0.13 7.14
N ARG A 173 -18.95 0.68 7.98
CA ARG A 173 -20.24 1.22 7.52
C ARG A 173 -20.07 2.42 6.59
N LYS A 174 -19.11 3.30 6.86
CA LYS A 174 -18.72 4.40 5.94
C LYS A 174 -18.25 3.84 4.61
N ALA A 175 -17.36 2.85 4.62
CA ALA A 175 -16.87 2.19 3.41
C ALA A 175 -18.03 1.61 2.59
N LEU A 176 -18.95 0.86 3.21
CA LEU A 176 -20.13 0.32 2.53
C LEU A 176 -21.02 1.41 1.95
N ARG A 177 -21.28 2.48 2.71
CA ARG A 177 -22.05 3.62 2.21
C ARG A 177 -21.45 4.22 0.95
N LEU A 178 -20.12 4.37 0.92
CA LEU A 178 -19.40 4.88 -0.25
C LEU A 178 -19.47 3.91 -1.43
N MET A 179 -19.32 2.59 -1.18
CA MET A 179 -19.47 1.56 -2.20
C MET A 179 -20.89 1.57 -2.82
N LYS A 180 -21.94 1.70 -1.98
CA LYS A 180 -23.33 1.83 -2.47
C LYS A 180 -23.56 3.13 -3.24
N SER A 181 -22.89 4.20 -2.85
CA SER A 181 -22.92 5.44 -3.63
C SER A 181 -22.22 5.27 -4.99
N ALA A 182 -21.09 4.57 -5.03
CA ALA A 182 -20.40 4.23 -6.27
C ALA A 182 -21.29 3.40 -7.20
N GLU A 183 -21.95 2.37 -6.67
CA GLU A 183 -22.92 1.57 -7.42
C GLU A 183 -24.04 2.42 -8.03
N LYS A 184 -24.62 3.33 -7.22
CA LYS A 184 -25.71 4.22 -7.68
C LYS A 184 -25.28 5.12 -8.84
N PHE A 185 -24.03 5.58 -8.85
CA PHE A 185 -23.49 6.46 -9.88
C PHE A 185 -22.67 5.73 -10.95
N ASN A 186 -22.70 4.40 -10.94
CA ASN A 186 -21.95 3.53 -11.86
C ASN A 186 -20.44 3.86 -11.90
N LEU A 187 -19.83 4.05 -10.72
CA LEU A 187 -18.41 4.33 -10.55
C LEU A 187 -17.67 3.09 -10.08
N PRO A 188 -16.47 2.79 -10.63
CA PRO A 188 -15.63 1.74 -10.09
C PRO A 188 -15.11 2.12 -8.68
N VAL A 189 -14.93 1.11 -7.85
CA VAL A 189 -14.41 1.23 -6.49
C VAL A 189 -12.95 0.80 -6.45
N VAL A 190 -12.11 1.59 -5.79
CA VAL A 190 -10.72 1.25 -5.48
C VAL A 190 -10.55 1.21 -3.97
N CYS A 191 -10.15 0.04 -3.45
CA CYS A 191 -9.90 -0.16 -2.02
C CYS A 191 -8.41 -0.28 -1.75
N PHE A 192 -7.82 0.62 -0.97
CA PHE A 192 -6.44 0.52 -0.47
C PHE A 192 -6.41 -0.15 0.90
N ILE A 193 -5.69 -1.26 1.02
CA ILE A 193 -5.54 -2.01 2.27
C ILE A 193 -4.19 -1.71 2.90
N ASP A 194 -4.23 -1.15 4.11
CA ASP A 194 -3.06 -0.99 4.98
C ASP A 194 -3.49 -0.93 6.45
N THR A 195 -3.71 -2.10 7.04
CA THR A 195 -4.19 -2.25 8.41
C THR A 195 -3.54 -3.43 9.13
N PRO A 196 -3.19 -3.29 10.42
CA PRO A 196 -2.80 -4.41 11.27
C PRO A 196 -4.00 -5.26 11.72
N GLY A 197 -5.25 -4.83 11.41
CA GLY A 197 -6.50 -5.51 11.76
C GLY A 197 -7.64 -4.52 12.01
N ALA A 198 -8.82 -5.05 12.30
CA ALA A 198 -9.93 -4.26 12.81
C ALA A 198 -9.67 -3.87 14.28
N TYR A 199 -10.21 -2.74 14.73
CA TYR A 199 -10.04 -2.33 16.12
C TYR A 199 -10.73 -3.31 17.07
N PRO A 200 -9.98 -3.90 18.05
CA PRO A 200 -10.49 -4.98 18.90
C PRO A 200 -11.06 -4.47 20.24
N GLY A 201 -11.26 -3.17 20.41
CA GLY A 201 -11.70 -2.57 21.67
C GLY A 201 -13.17 -2.87 22.00
N LEU A 202 -13.52 -2.83 23.28
CA LEU A 202 -14.87 -3.07 23.77
C LEU A 202 -15.92 -2.22 23.06
N GLU A 203 -15.63 -0.93 22.88
CA GLU A 203 -16.56 -0.01 22.20
C GLU A 203 -16.83 -0.41 20.74
N ALA A 204 -15.89 -1.08 20.09
CA ALA A 204 -16.10 -1.58 18.73
C ALA A 204 -17.01 -2.82 18.74
N GLU A 205 -16.82 -3.73 19.71
CA GLU A 205 -17.71 -4.87 19.86
C GLU A 205 -19.15 -4.44 20.18
N GLU A 206 -19.34 -3.50 21.12
CA GLU A 206 -20.64 -2.94 21.47
C GLU A 206 -21.35 -2.29 20.27
N ARG A 207 -20.60 -1.72 19.33
CA ARG A 207 -21.15 -1.11 18.12
C ARG A 207 -21.21 -2.05 16.92
N GLY A 208 -20.95 -3.35 17.09
CA GLY A 208 -21.12 -4.37 16.07
C GLY A 208 -19.96 -4.48 15.08
N GLN A 209 -18.71 -4.61 15.56
CA GLN A 209 -17.53 -4.75 14.70
C GLN A 209 -17.63 -5.95 13.75
N GLY A 210 -18.01 -7.12 14.28
CA GLY A 210 -18.17 -8.33 13.48
C GLY A 210 -19.28 -8.20 12.44
N GLU A 211 -20.42 -7.60 12.81
CA GLU A 211 -21.53 -7.35 11.85
C GLU A 211 -21.11 -6.40 10.73
N ALA A 212 -20.45 -5.30 11.07
CA ALA A 212 -20.05 -4.31 10.07
C ALA A 212 -19.07 -4.89 9.02
N ILE A 213 -18.14 -5.74 9.47
CA ILE A 213 -17.19 -6.45 8.57
C ILE A 213 -17.95 -7.49 7.73
N ALA A 214 -18.76 -8.35 8.36
CA ALA A 214 -19.50 -9.41 7.67
C ALA A 214 -20.48 -8.83 6.65
N ARG A 215 -21.18 -7.75 7.00
CA ARG A 215 -22.07 -7.02 6.09
C ARG A 215 -21.29 -6.50 4.88
N ASN A 216 -20.12 -5.91 5.06
CA ASN A 216 -19.30 -5.42 3.95
C ASN A 216 -18.90 -6.57 3.01
N ILE A 217 -18.42 -7.69 3.55
CA ILE A 217 -18.06 -8.87 2.76
C ILE A 217 -19.23 -9.31 1.90
N LEU A 218 -20.43 -9.49 2.51
CA LEU A 218 -21.63 -9.89 1.80
C LEU A 218 -22.04 -8.87 0.73
N GLU A 219 -22.07 -7.59 1.05
CA GLU A 219 -22.52 -6.57 0.11
C GLU A 219 -21.52 -6.35 -1.03
N MET A 220 -20.21 -6.44 -0.77
CA MET A 220 -19.17 -6.35 -1.80
C MET A 220 -19.30 -7.46 -2.84
N THR A 221 -19.70 -8.69 -2.45
CA THR A 221 -19.94 -9.76 -3.43
C THR A 221 -21.06 -9.44 -4.41
N ARG A 222 -22.00 -8.57 -4.05
CA ARG A 222 -23.22 -8.24 -4.81
C ARG A 222 -23.15 -6.91 -5.57
N LEU A 223 -22.13 -6.09 -5.32
CA LEU A 223 -21.97 -4.78 -5.98
C LEU A 223 -21.84 -4.93 -7.50
N LYS A 224 -22.61 -4.13 -8.23
CA LYS A 224 -22.73 -4.20 -9.70
C LYS A 224 -21.72 -3.33 -10.44
N VAL A 225 -20.71 -2.84 -9.74
CA VAL A 225 -19.62 -2.04 -10.30
C VAL A 225 -18.27 -2.72 -10.04
N PRO A 226 -17.24 -2.46 -10.86
CA PRO A 226 -15.90 -3.01 -10.66
C PRO A 226 -15.33 -2.63 -9.30
N ILE A 227 -14.73 -3.60 -8.60
CA ILE A 227 -14.02 -3.41 -7.34
C ILE A 227 -12.57 -3.85 -7.53
N ILE A 228 -11.65 -2.90 -7.37
CA ILE A 228 -10.20 -3.12 -7.45
C ILE A 228 -9.61 -2.94 -6.06
N VAL A 229 -9.00 -3.98 -5.53
CA VAL A 229 -8.35 -3.96 -4.22
C VAL A 229 -6.85 -3.85 -4.41
N VAL A 230 -6.19 -2.99 -3.65
CA VAL A 230 -4.73 -2.80 -3.70
C VAL A 230 -4.16 -2.90 -2.28
N ILE A 231 -3.41 -3.94 -2.00
CA ILE A 231 -2.71 -4.11 -0.72
C ILE A 231 -1.40 -3.34 -0.81
N ILE A 232 -1.31 -2.21 -0.07
CA ILE A 232 -0.19 -1.27 -0.12
C ILE A 232 0.77 -1.37 1.07
N GLY A 233 0.38 -2.09 2.11
CA GLY A 233 1.16 -2.29 3.32
C GLY A 233 0.80 -3.60 4.01
N GLU A 234 0.15 -3.53 5.16
CA GLU A 234 -0.32 -4.68 5.92
C GLU A 234 -1.76 -5.02 5.56
N GLY A 235 -2.01 -6.28 5.21
CA GLY A 235 -3.35 -6.79 4.98
C GLY A 235 -3.74 -7.81 6.05
N ALA A 236 -4.21 -7.37 7.22
CA ALA A 236 -4.46 -8.25 8.33
C ALA A 236 -5.95 -8.52 8.60
N SER A 237 -6.27 -9.82 8.69
CA SER A 237 -7.48 -10.35 9.30
C SER A 237 -8.79 -9.77 8.71
N GLY A 238 -9.86 -9.77 9.51
CA GLY A 238 -11.14 -9.16 9.16
C GLY A 238 -11.05 -7.67 8.84
N GLY A 239 -10.03 -6.99 9.38
CA GLY A 239 -9.78 -5.59 9.05
C GLY A 239 -9.51 -5.36 7.57
N ALA A 240 -8.71 -6.22 6.97
CA ALA A 240 -8.45 -6.19 5.55
C ALA A 240 -9.65 -6.70 4.73
N LEU A 241 -10.29 -7.81 5.17
CA LEU A 241 -11.41 -8.42 4.46
C LEU A 241 -12.62 -7.49 4.36
N GLY A 242 -12.86 -6.63 5.37
CA GLY A 242 -14.00 -5.71 5.39
C GLY A 242 -14.03 -4.70 4.23
N ILE A 243 -12.92 -4.56 3.48
CA ILE A 243 -12.85 -3.82 2.21
C ILE A 243 -12.05 -4.59 1.14
N GLY A 244 -11.84 -5.90 1.34
CA GLY A 244 -10.92 -6.73 0.55
C GLY A 244 -11.56 -7.63 -0.49
N VAL A 245 -12.90 -7.66 -0.61
CA VAL A 245 -13.60 -8.50 -1.59
C VAL A 245 -13.70 -7.77 -2.93
N GLY A 246 -12.88 -8.15 -3.91
CA GLY A 246 -12.78 -7.45 -5.20
C GLY A 246 -12.75 -8.35 -6.41
N ASP A 247 -13.03 -7.77 -7.57
CA ASP A 247 -12.90 -8.43 -8.88
C ASP A 247 -11.43 -8.62 -9.23
N SER A 248 -10.60 -7.61 -8.92
CA SER A 248 -9.15 -7.66 -9.12
C SER A 248 -8.44 -7.28 -7.82
N ILE A 249 -7.58 -8.18 -7.33
CA ILE A 249 -6.80 -8.00 -6.10
C ILE A 249 -5.33 -7.83 -6.48
N LEU A 250 -4.81 -6.63 -6.27
CA LEU A 250 -3.44 -6.23 -6.53
C LEU A 250 -2.68 -6.19 -5.20
N MET A 251 -1.43 -6.58 -5.22
CA MET A 251 -0.59 -6.57 -4.01
C MET A 251 0.79 -6.02 -4.35
N LEU A 252 1.28 -5.03 -3.60
CA LEU A 252 2.63 -4.51 -3.81
C LEU A 252 3.67 -5.55 -3.37
N GLU A 253 4.84 -5.51 -3.99
CA GLU A 253 5.87 -6.56 -3.87
C GLU A 253 6.38 -6.81 -2.45
N ASN A 254 6.43 -5.75 -1.61
CA ASN A 254 6.90 -5.84 -0.23
C ASN A 254 5.79 -5.54 0.76
N THR A 255 4.71 -6.30 0.67
CA THR A 255 3.53 -6.26 1.54
C THR A 255 3.23 -7.66 2.04
N TRP A 256 2.25 -7.81 2.90
CA TRP A 256 1.78 -9.11 3.36
C TRP A 256 0.26 -9.15 3.51
N TYR A 257 -0.31 -10.34 3.37
CA TYR A 257 -1.74 -10.58 3.52
C TYR A 257 -1.97 -11.87 4.29
N SER A 258 -2.65 -11.80 5.43
CA SER A 258 -2.85 -12.97 6.29
C SER A 258 -4.02 -12.76 7.26
N VAL A 259 -4.56 -13.86 7.77
CA VAL A 259 -5.59 -13.85 8.82
C VAL A 259 -5.05 -13.32 10.16
N ILE A 260 -3.73 -13.38 10.39
CA ILE A 260 -3.08 -13.03 11.65
C ILE A 260 -1.67 -12.48 11.39
N SER A 261 -1.18 -11.61 12.27
CA SER A 261 0.21 -11.16 12.21
C SER A 261 1.19 -12.28 12.61
N PRO A 262 2.43 -12.30 12.11
CA PRO A 262 3.43 -13.28 12.52
C PRO A 262 3.69 -13.28 14.04
N GLU A 263 3.69 -12.12 14.68
CA GLU A 263 3.90 -11.97 16.12
C GLU A 263 2.75 -12.59 16.90
N SER A 264 1.49 -12.33 16.50
CA SER A 264 0.33 -12.92 17.15
C SER A 264 0.26 -14.43 16.93
N CYS A 265 0.60 -14.90 15.72
CA CYS A 265 0.72 -16.32 15.42
C CYS A 265 1.79 -16.98 16.30
N SER A 266 2.96 -16.36 16.42
CA SER A 266 4.05 -16.80 17.31
C SER A 266 3.61 -16.90 18.75
N SER A 267 2.92 -15.88 19.26
CA SER A 267 2.40 -15.86 20.63
C SER A 267 1.39 -16.98 20.90
N ILE A 268 0.49 -17.27 19.95
CA ILE A 268 -0.51 -18.32 20.10
C ILE A 268 0.11 -19.71 20.04
N LEU A 269 0.98 -19.97 19.07
CA LEU A 269 1.53 -21.31 18.85
C LEU A 269 2.70 -21.65 19.76
N TRP A 270 3.57 -20.68 20.04
CA TRP A 270 4.81 -20.93 20.81
C TRP A 270 4.91 -20.13 22.10
N ARG A 271 3.91 -19.30 22.44
CA ARG A 271 3.88 -18.44 23.64
C ARG A 271 5.09 -17.50 23.76
N SER A 272 5.72 -17.16 22.63
CA SER A 272 6.86 -16.26 22.54
C SER A 272 6.88 -15.53 21.20
N TRP A 273 7.41 -14.31 21.16
CA TRP A 273 7.61 -13.55 19.92
C TRP A 273 8.90 -13.94 19.18
N GLU A 274 9.75 -14.75 19.79
CA GLU A 274 11.01 -15.18 19.17
C GLU A 274 10.82 -15.98 17.88
N TYR A 275 9.68 -16.66 17.74
CA TYR A 275 9.35 -17.48 16.55
C TYR A 275 8.61 -16.71 15.44
N LYS A 276 8.57 -15.36 15.50
CA LYS A 276 7.86 -14.53 14.50
C LYS A 276 8.34 -14.74 13.07
N GLU A 277 9.63 -14.99 12.86
CA GLU A 277 10.20 -15.28 11.54
C GLU A 277 9.73 -16.63 11.01
N GLN A 278 9.73 -17.65 11.86
CA GLN A 278 9.19 -18.98 11.54
C GLN A 278 7.68 -18.90 11.26
N ALA A 279 6.94 -18.11 12.06
CA ALA A 279 5.52 -17.86 11.84
C ALA A 279 5.29 -17.18 10.48
N ALA A 280 6.05 -16.15 10.13
CA ALA A 280 5.95 -15.47 8.84
C ALA A 280 6.18 -16.44 7.66
N ALA A 281 7.17 -17.33 7.78
CA ALA A 281 7.45 -18.34 6.76
C ALA A 281 6.33 -19.39 6.64
N SER A 282 5.75 -19.81 7.78
CA SER A 282 4.68 -20.81 7.83
C SER A 282 3.34 -20.29 7.34
N LEU A 283 3.02 -19.03 7.59
CA LEU A 283 1.77 -18.36 7.19
C LEU A 283 1.65 -18.16 5.67
N LYS A 284 2.74 -18.28 4.91
CA LYS A 284 2.73 -18.10 3.44
C LYS A 284 2.08 -16.77 3.01
N LEU A 285 2.44 -15.69 3.70
CA LEU A 285 1.75 -14.39 3.64
C LEU A 285 2.30 -13.42 2.57
N THR A 286 3.36 -13.81 1.85
CA THR A 286 4.00 -12.93 0.87
C THR A 286 3.19 -12.82 -0.43
N PRO A 287 3.38 -11.76 -1.25
CA PRO A 287 2.70 -11.64 -2.54
C PRO A 287 2.94 -12.83 -3.47
N MET A 288 4.14 -13.43 -3.40
CA MET A 288 4.46 -14.62 -4.20
C MET A 288 3.66 -15.84 -3.75
N ASP A 289 3.51 -16.04 -2.43
CA ASP A 289 2.69 -17.09 -1.86
C ASP A 289 1.22 -16.90 -2.23
N MET A 290 0.68 -15.68 -2.04
CA MET A 290 -0.70 -15.33 -2.37
C MET A 290 -1.00 -15.53 -3.86
N LYS A 291 -0.07 -15.16 -4.75
CA LYS A 291 -0.21 -15.36 -6.19
C LYS A 291 -0.19 -16.84 -6.56
N LYS A 292 0.70 -17.62 -5.94
CA LYS A 292 0.77 -19.08 -6.13
C LYS A 292 -0.52 -19.77 -5.71
N GLN A 293 -1.13 -19.32 -4.62
CA GLN A 293 -2.39 -19.83 -4.10
C GLN A 293 -3.63 -19.25 -4.81
N LYS A 294 -3.45 -18.39 -5.82
CA LYS A 294 -4.52 -17.73 -6.59
C LYS A 294 -5.44 -16.82 -5.72
N LEU A 295 -4.93 -16.33 -4.59
CA LEU A 295 -5.65 -15.41 -3.70
C LEU A 295 -5.55 -13.96 -4.15
N ILE A 296 -4.56 -13.63 -5.01
CA ILE A 296 -4.40 -12.32 -5.64
C ILE A 296 -4.21 -12.47 -7.15
N ASP A 297 -4.55 -11.40 -7.89
CA ASP A 297 -4.48 -11.40 -9.35
C ASP A 297 -3.17 -10.84 -9.90
N LEU A 298 -2.57 -9.86 -9.23
CA LEU A 298 -1.36 -9.20 -9.73
C LEU A 298 -0.42 -8.78 -8.59
N ILE A 299 0.89 -8.97 -8.80
CA ILE A 299 1.93 -8.35 -7.97
C ILE A 299 2.40 -7.07 -8.65
N VAL A 300 2.20 -5.93 -7.98
CA VAL A 300 2.71 -4.64 -8.44
C VAL A 300 4.15 -4.47 -7.97
N LYS A 301 5.07 -4.37 -8.92
CA LYS A 301 6.49 -4.23 -8.63
C LYS A 301 6.81 -2.90 -7.95
N GLU A 302 7.66 -2.96 -6.95
CA GLU A 302 8.20 -1.80 -6.25
C GLU A 302 9.58 -1.39 -6.80
N PRO A 303 10.01 -0.15 -6.61
CA PRO A 303 11.39 0.26 -6.81
C PRO A 303 12.35 -0.58 -5.95
N LEU A 304 13.60 -0.71 -6.40
CA LEU A 304 14.65 -1.36 -5.60
C LEU A 304 14.83 -0.61 -4.27
N GLY A 305 14.66 -1.30 -3.17
CA GLY A 305 14.63 -0.70 -1.83
C GLY A 305 13.22 -0.49 -1.26
N GLY A 306 12.16 -0.79 -2.01
CA GLY A 306 10.77 -0.67 -1.55
C GLY A 306 10.06 0.60 -2.00
N ALA A 307 8.75 0.67 -1.73
CA ALA A 307 7.86 1.73 -2.19
C ALA A 307 8.27 3.16 -1.74
N HIS A 308 8.99 3.27 -0.63
CA HIS A 308 9.43 4.55 -0.05
C HIS A 308 10.65 5.15 -0.75
N THR A 309 11.46 4.36 -1.43
CA THR A 309 12.70 4.82 -2.06
C THR A 309 12.46 5.64 -3.34
N ASP A 310 11.37 5.33 -4.05
CA ASP A 310 10.88 6.11 -5.20
C ASP A 310 9.36 6.12 -5.20
N ARG A 311 8.80 7.03 -4.44
CA ARG A 311 7.35 7.18 -4.27
C ARG A 311 6.64 7.48 -5.59
N ILE A 312 7.24 8.33 -6.42
CA ILE A 312 6.65 8.74 -7.71
C ILE A 312 6.48 7.53 -8.62
N LYS A 313 7.54 6.74 -8.77
CA LYS A 313 7.49 5.51 -9.57
C LYS A 313 6.48 4.52 -9.00
N THR A 314 6.40 4.40 -7.66
CA THR A 314 5.41 3.54 -6.99
C THR A 314 3.98 3.99 -7.29
N PHE A 315 3.66 5.29 -7.17
CA PHE A 315 2.34 5.82 -7.46
C PHE A 315 1.94 5.61 -8.92
N HIS A 316 2.87 5.83 -9.87
CA HIS A 316 2.65 5.54 -11.28
C HIS A 316 2.37 4.06 -11.54
N SER A 317 3.14 3.15 -10.93
CA SER A 317 2.95 1.71 -11.08
C SER A 317 1.57 1.28 -10.58
N VAL A 318 1.15 1.81 -9.42
CA VAL A 318 -0.18 1.52 -8.84
C VAL A 318 -1.29 2.11 -9.71
N SER A 319 -1.18 3.37 -10.12
CA SER A 319 -2.16 4.02 -10.98
C SER A 319 -2.37 3.27 -12.31
N ASN A 320 -1.28 2.89 -12.97
CA ASN A 320 -1.33 2.12 -14.21
C ASN A 320 -1.96 0.74 -14.02
N SER A 321 -1.66 0.07 -12.88
CA SER A 321 -2.23 -1.24 -12.56
C SER A 321 -3.74 -1.15 -12.28
N ILE A 322 -4.21 -0.10 -11.60
CA ILE A 322 -5.63 0.17 -11.37
C ILE A 322 -6.33 0.41 -12.72
N GLN A 323 -5.78 1.26 -13.58
CA GLN A 323 -6.38 1.55 -14.88
C GLN A 323 -6.46 0.31 -15.78
N LYS A 324 -5.41 -0.54 -15.75
CA LYS A 324 -5.41 -1.80 -16.49
C LYS A 324 -6.50 -2.74 -15.98
N ALA A 325 -6.58 -2.96 -14.67
CA ALA A 325 -7.61 -3.80 -14.05
C ALA A 325 -9.02 -3.27 -14.36
N TYR A 326 -9.23 -1.95 -14.30
CA TYR A 326 -10.51 -1.34 -14.66
C TYR A 326 -10.89 -1.62 -16.11
N LYS A 327 -9.98 -1.45 -17.07
CA LYS A 327 -10.25 -1.71 -18.48
C LYS A 327 -10.72 -3.16 -18.73
N GLU A 328 -10.10 -4.13 -18.05
CA GLU A 328 -10.46 -5.56 -18.16
C GLU A 328 -11.85 -5.88 -17.57
N LEU A 329 -12.34 -5.06 -16.63
CA LEU A 329 -13.60 -5.28 -15.92
C LEU A 329 -14.76 -4.47 -16.50
N ASN A 330 -14.48 -3.32 -17.09
CA ASN A 330 -15.49 -2.35 -17.54
C ASN A 330 -16.36 -2.87 -18.70
N ASP A 331 -15.85 -3.81 -19.49
CA ASP A 331 -16.56 -4.39 -20.62
C ASP A 331 -17.56 -5.49 -20.22
N LEU A 332 -17.55 -5.90 -18.93
CA LEU A 332 -18.46 -6.91 -18.41
C LEU A 332 -19.81 -6.30 -18.07
N SER A 333 -20.90 -7.03 -18.38
CA SER A 333 -22.20 -6.65 -17.86
C SER A 333 -22.23 -6.72 -16.33
N PRO A 334 -23.08 -5.94 -15.63
CA PRO A 334 -23.21 -6.01 -14.18
C PRO A 334 -23.49 -7.43 -13.65
N LYS A 335 -24.26 -8.22 -14.40
CA LYS A 335 -24.60 -9.61 -14.06
C LYS A 335 -23.37 -10.51 -14.17
N ASP A 336 -22.61 -10.39 -15.26
CA ASP A 336 -21.42 -11.21 -15.50
C ASP A 336 -20.30 -10.83 -14.54
N LEU A 337 -20.14 -9.54 -14.21
CA LEU A 337 -19.20 -9.05 -13.22
C LEU A 337 -19.43 -9.69 -11.85
N VAL A 338 -20.69 -9.67 -11.35
CA VAL A 338 -21.07 -10.27 -10.07
C VAL A 338 -20.87 -11.79 -10.12
N ALA A 339 -21.31 -12.46 -11.17
CA ALA A 339 -21.14 -13.91 -11.32
C ALA A 339 -19.67 -14.32 -11.34
N LYS A 340 -18.83 -13.58 -12.07
CA LYS A 340 -17.37 -13.83 -12.13
C LYS A 340 -16.70 -13.61 -10.76
N ARG A 341 -17.12 -12.56 -10.03
CA ARG A 341 -16.64 -12.30 -8.66
C ARG A 341 -16.99 -13.44 -7.73
N MET A 342 -18.26 -13.87 -7.68
CA MET A 342 -18.70 -14.99 -6.85
C MET A 342 -17.91 -16.25 -7.18
N LYS A 343 -17.83 -16.62 -8.45
CA LYS A 343 -17.09 -17.79 -8.90
C LYS A 343 -15.60 -17.73 -8.50
N LYS A 344 -14.97 -16.56 -8.57
CA LYS A 344 -13.58 -16.38 -8.14
C LYS A 344 -13.37 -16.79 -6.69
N TYR A 345 -14.28 -16.42 -5.78
CA TYR A 345 -14.17 -16.77 -4.36
C TYR A 345 -14.57 -18.22 -4.09
N ASP A 346 -15.54 -18.77 -4.83
CA ASP A 346 -15.89 -20.21 -4.78
C ASP A 346 -14.73 -21.10 -5.21
N ASP A 347 -13.95 -20.64 -6.19
CA ASP A 347 -12.77 -21.38 -6.70
C ASP A 347 -11.51 -21.23 -5.81
N MET A 348 -11.54 -20.40 -4.74
CA MET A 348 -10.40 -20.20 -3.84
C MET A 348 -10.28 -21.37 -2.85
N GLY A 349 -9.04 -21.85 -2.69
CA GLY A 349 -8.71 -22.92 -1.77
C GLY A 349 -8.44 -24.25 -2.46
N VAL A 350 -7.92 -25.20 -1.68
CA VAL A 350 -7.69 -26.57 -2.10
C VAL A 350 -8.48 -27.46 -1.16
N PHE A 351 -9.42 -28.19 -1.71
CA PHE A 351 -10.20 -29.18 -0.98
C PHE A 351 -10.29 -30.47 -1.77
N ASN A 352 -10.30 -31.60 -1.05
CA ASN A 352 -10.56 -32.91 -1.62
C ASN A 352 -12.05 -33.17 -1.49
N SER A 353 -12.72 -33.43 -2.61
CA SER A 353 -14.13 -33.86 -2.65
C SER A 353 -14.22 -35.35 -2.41
#